data_85e1ad83dbf2314d0099aa22a265b3db
#
_entry.id   85e1ad83dbf2314d0099aa22a265b3db
#
_cell.length_a   1.000
_cell.length_b   1.000
_cell.length_c   1.000
_cell.angle_alpha   90.00
_cell.angle_beta   90.00
_cell.angle_gamma   90.00
#
_symmetry.space_group_name_H-M   'P 1'
#
loop_
_entity.id
_entity.type
_entity.pdbx_description
1 polymer ?
#
loop_
_entity_poly.entity_id
_entity_poly.type
_entity_poly.pdbx_seq_one_letter_code
_entity_poly.pdbx_strand_id
1 'polypeptide(L)'
;MKQPLKLTTRQGERIAVVAGLRTPFAKQATAFHGVPAVDLGKLVVSEMLARTDLDPKLIGQLVFGQVVQMPEAPNIAREIVLGTGMSVNTDAYSVSRACATSFQAVANVTESIMAGTVDIAIAGGADSSSVLPIGVSKKLARALVDLNKARNLQQRFNILRQLRVKDLLPVPPAVAEYSTGLSMGQTAEQMAKSHQISREAQDALAHRSHTLAAQAWADGKLSGEVFTAHVPPYKSPLERDNNIRESSDLASYAKLKPVFDRVHGTVTAANATPLTDGAAAVLLMREGRAKELGLEPLGYIRSFAFSAIDVWQDMLMGPSYATPLALDRAGITLSDLTLIDMHEAFAAQTLANLKMFASHEFARDKLGRDQAIGEVDMEKFNVLGGSLAYGHPFAATGARMITQTLHELRRRGGGLGLNTACAAGGLGVAMVLEVE
;
A
#
# COMPACT_ATOMS: atom_id res chain seq x y z
N MET A 1 32.17 -0.78 0.95
CA MET A 1 30.81 -0.60 1.55
C MET A 1 30.65 0.88 1.89
N LYS A 2 29.54 1.51 1.48
CA LYS A 2 29.19 2.86 1.94
C LYS A 2 28.85 2.78 3.43
N GLN A 3 29.22 3.81 4.22
CA GLN A 3 28.83 3.84 5.62
C GLN A 3 27.30 3.78 5.77
N PRO A 4 26.77 3.05 6.79
CA PRO A 4 25.34 3.01 7.06
C PRO A 4 24.76 4.42 7.20
N LEU A 5 23.63 4.67 6.57
CA LEU A 5 22.94 5.94 6.68
C LEU A 5 22.09 5.92 7.96
N LYS A 6 22.41 6.77 8.93
CA LYS A 6 21.53 6.92 10.11
C LYS A 6 20.41 7.91 9.81
N LEU A 7 19.16 7.42 9.86
CA LEU A 7 17.98 8.28 9.80
C LEU A 7 17.73 8.90 11.18
N THR A 8 18.41 10.01 11.43
CA THR A 8 18.27 10.76 12.69
C THR A 8 18.11 12.24 12.41
N THR A 9 17.50 12.95 13.34
CA THR A 9 17.47 14.42 13.33
C THR A 9 18.90 14.98 13.41
N ARG A 10 19.06 16.28 13.21
CA ARG A 10 20.37 16.97 13.38
C ARG A 10 20.95 16.82 14.79
N GLN A 11 20.08 16.60 15.78
CA GLN A 11 20.46 16.36 17.18
C GLN A 11 20.78 14.87 17.45
N GLY A 12 20.67 14.00 16.44
CA GLY A 12 20.94 12.56 16.58
C GLY A 12 19.75 11.75 17.12
N GLU A 13 18.56 12.33 17.22
CA GLU A 13 17.35 11.63 17.66
C GLU A 13 16.78 10.75 16.54
N ARG A 14 16.27 9.58 16.92
CA ARG A 14 15.58 8.66 16.01
C ARG A 14 14.19 9.18 15.61
N ILE A 15 13.68 8.67 14.52
CA ILE A 15 12.31 8.94 14.06
C ILE A 15 11.39 7.84 14.57
N ALA A 16 10.59 8.19 15.55
CA ALA A 16 9.67 7.28 16.22
C ALA A 16 8.35 7.17 15.47
N VAL A 17 7.84 5.95 15.30
CA VAL A 17 6.44 5.67 15.00
C VAL A 17 5.76 5.44 16.34
N VAL A 18 4.82 6.31 16.70
CA VAL A 18 4.15 6.28 18.01
C VAL A 18 2.84 5.51 17.94
N ALA A 19 2.13 5.62 16.84
CA ALA A 19 0.88 4.90 16.61
C ALA A 19 0.75 4.52 15.14
N GLY A 20 0.03 3.42 14.91
CA GLY A 20 -0.40 3.00 13.60
C GLY A 20 -1.80 2.41 13.70
N LEU A 21 -2.69 2.85 12.80
CA LEU A 21 -4.07 2.38 12.75
C LEU A 21 -4.52 2.19 11.30
N ARG A 22 -5.51 1.32 11.14
CA ARG A 22 -6.21 1.14 9.87
C ARG A 22 -7.69 0.84 10.07
N THR A 23 -8.49 1.18 9.09
CA THR A 23 -9.81 0.58 8.98
C THR A 23 -9.67 -0.92 8.72
N PRO A 24 -10.67 -1.75 9.01
CA PRO A 24 -10.77 -3.03 8.33
C PRO A 24 -10.74 -2.79 6.81
N PHE A 25 -10.17 -3.72 6.04
CA PHE A 25 -10.21 -3.64 4.59
C PHE A 25 -11.45 -4.35 4.07
N ALA A 26 -12.26 -3.62 3.33
CA ALA A 26 -13.51 -4.11 2.78
C ALA A 26 -13.34 -4.53 1.31
N LYS A 27 -13.79 -5.73 0.96
CA LYS A 27 -13.88 -6.15 -0.43
C LYS A 27 -14.71 -5.16 -1.23
N GLN A 28 -14.28 -4.87 -2.45
CA GLN A 28 -14.97 -3.96 -3.37
C GLN A 28 -16.47 -4.22 -3.43
N ALA A 29 -17.26 -3.15 -3.43
CA ALA A 29 -18.71 -3.14 -3.50
C ALA A 29 -19.41 -3.87 -2.32
N THR A 30 -18.76 -3.93 -1.13
CA THR A 30 -19.35 -4.49 0.09
C THR A 30 -19.55 -3.41 1.18
N ALA A 31 -18.98 -3.56 2.37
CA ALA A 31 -19.26 -2.73 3.54
C ALA A 31 -18.95 -1.23 3.35
N PHE A 32 -17.97 -0.87 2.52
CA PHE A 32 -17.65 0.52 2.22
C PHE A 32 -18.17 0.98 0.86
N HIS A 33 -19.17 0.29 0.32
CA HIS A 33 -19.85 0.73 -0.91
C HIS A 33 -20.40 2.16 -0.75
N GLY A 34 -19.94 3.07 -1.60
CA GLY A 34 -20.35 4.48 -1.55
C GLY A 34 -19.56 5.35 -0.56
N VAL A 35 -18.52 4.81 0.13
CA VAL A 35 -17.67 5.58 1.02
C VAL A 35 -16.42 6.05 0.24
N PRO A 36 -16.21 7.36 0.05
CA PRO A 36 -15.04 7.89 -0.63
C PRO A 36 -13.76 7.66 0.16
N ALA A 37 -12.63 7.59 -0.53
CA ALA A 37 -11.31 7.45 0.10
C ALA A 37 -11.02 8.56 1.12
N VAL A 38 -11.45 9.79 0.86
CA VAL A 38 -11.27 10.92 1.77
C VAL A 38 -11.98 10.71 3.11
N ASP A 39 -13.16 10.11 3.12
CA ASP A 39 -13.91 9.86 4.35
C ASP A 39 -13.31 8.68 5.14
N LEU A 40 -12.79 7.65 4.46
CA LEU A 40 -11.99 6.59 5.10
C LEU A 40 -10.70 7.17 5.72
N GLY A 41 -10.05 8.11 5.03
CA GLY A 41 -8.89 8.82 5.53
C GLY A 41 -9.20 9.68 6.78
N LYS A 42 -10.31 10.44 6.77
CA LYS A 42 -10.78 11.18 7.94
C LYS A 42 -11.07 10.26 9.12
N LEU A 43 -11.70 9.11 8.86
CA LEU A 43 -12.05 8.13 9.87
C LEU A 43 -10.81 7.59 10.60
N VAL A 44 -9.79 7.13 9.86
CA VAL A 44 -8.58 6.56 10.47
C VAL A 44 -7.76 7.62 11.21
N VAL A 45 -7.68 8.85 10.70
CA VAL A 45 -6.93 9.94 11.34
C VAL A 45 -7.65 10.43 12.60
N SER A 46 -8.97 10.58 12.56
CA SER A 46 -9.76 10.95 13.74
C SER A 46 -9.63 9.92 14.86
N GLU A 47 -9.73 8.63 14.52
CA GLU A 47 -9.55 7.54 15.48
C GLU A 47 -8.13 7.49 16.07
N MET A 48 -7.11 7.75 15.25
CA MET A 48 -5.72 7.84 15.71
C MET A 48 -5.53 8.97 16.71
N LEU A 49 -6.03 10.16 16.41
CA LEU A 49 -5.95 11.31 17.31
C LEU A 49 -6.70 11.06 18.63
N ALA A 50 -7.88 10.43 18.57
CA ALA A 50 -8.65 10.07 19.75
C ALA A 50 -7.93 9.04 20.65
N ARG A 51 -7.33 8.00 20.05
CA ARG A 51 -6.62 6.94 20.81
C ARG A 51 -5.32 7.41 21.42
N THR A 52 -4.64 8.34 20.78
CA THR A 52 -3.37 8.88 21.29
C THR A 52 -3.54 10.01 22.28
N ASP A 53 -4.77 10.53 22.45
CA ASP A 53 -5.10 11.72 23.27
C ASP A 53 -4.21 12.92 22.93
N LEU A 54 -3.77 13.00 21.68
CA LEU A 54 -2.89 14.07 21.20
C LEU A 54 -3.71 15.27 20.76
N ASP A 55 -3.35 16.48 21.24
CA ASP A 55 -3.95 17.70 20.70
C ASP A 55 -3.73 17.79 19.18
N PRO A 56 -4.79 17.77 18.38
CA PRO A 56 -4.69 17.80 16.92
C PRO A 56 -3.92 19.02 16.39
N LYS A 57 -3.84 20.09 17.16
CA LYS A 57 -3.10 21.31 16.79
C LYS A 57 -1.58 21.15 16.82
N LEU A 58 -1.08 20.11 17.48
CA LEU A 58 0.35 19.79 17.51
C LEU A 58 0.85 19.14 16.23
N ILE A 59 -0.05 18.67 15.37
CA ILE A 59 0.32 18.06 14.09
C ILE A 59 0.80 19.14 13.13
N GLY A 60 2.10 19.15 12.83
CA GLY A 60 2.71 20.12 11.92
C GLY A 60 2.51 19.79 10.45
N GLN A 61 2.43 18.49 10.11
CA GLN A 61 2.29 18.04 8.71
C GLN A 61 1.43 16.78 8.59
N LEU A 62 0.67 16.68 7.51
CA LEU A 62 -0.02 15.47 7.08
C LEU A 62 0.36 15.16 5.63
N VAL A 63 1.02 14.03 5.38
CA VAL A 63 1.28 13.50 4.04
C VAL A 63 0.42 12.27 3.83
N PHE A 64 -0.53 12.37 2.90
CA PHE A 64 -1.52 11.31 2.73
C PHE A 64 -1.80 11.08 1.24
N GLY A 65 -1.82 9.81 0.82
CA GLY A 65 -1.96 9.50 -0.58
C GLY A 65 -3.24 8.80 -0.96
N GLN A 66 -3.53 8.84 -2.25
CA GLN A 66 -4.52 8.00 -2.91
C GLN A 66 -4.01 7.64 -4.31
N VAL A 67 -4.42 6.50 -4.81
CA VAL A 67 -4.08 6.01 -6.16
C VAL A 67 -5.24 6.22 -7.12
N VAL A 68 -6.45 5.86 -6.70
CA VAL A 68 -7.68 6.16 -7.42
C VAL A 68 -8.09 7.60 -7.09
N GLN A 69 -7.50 8.54 -7.81
CA GLN A 69 -7.68 9.97 -7.53
C GLN A 69 -9.11 10.42 -7.78
N MET A 70 -9.69 11.13 -6.82
CA MET A 70 -10.97 11.79 -6.95
C MET A 70 -10.77 13.22 -7.51
N PRO A 71 -11.34 13.55 -8.66
CA PRO A 71 -11.20 14.90 -9.24
C PRO A 71 -11.73 16.03 -8.33
N GLU A 72 -12.71 15.71 -7.48
CA GLU A 72 -13.34 16.65 -6.54
C GLU A 72 -12.46 16.96 -5.32
N ALA A 73 -11.54 16.05 -4.97
CA ALA A 73 -10.65 16.19 -3.82
C ALA A 73 -9.21 15.75 -4.19
N PRO A 74 -8.53 16.47 -5.09
CA PRO A 74 -7.23 16.06 -5.62
C PRO A 74 -6.13 16.05 -4.55
N ASN A 75 -6.26 16.84 -3.49
CA ASN A 75 -5.40 16.83 -2.32
C ASN A 75 -6.15 16.22 -1.14
N ILE A 76 -6.21 14.90 -1.08
CA ILE A 76 -6.87 14.16 -0.01
C ILE A 76 -6.32 14.53 1.39
N ALA A 77 -5.02 14.79 1.50
CA ALA A 77 -4.39 15.17 2.76
C ALA A 77 -4.99 16.47 3.32
N ARG A 78 -5.18 17.47 2.47
CA ARG A 78 -5.78 18.74 2.91
C ARG A 78 -7.22 18.57 3.38
N GLU A 79 -8.01 17.76 2.68
CA GLU A 79 -9.40 17.50 3.06
C GLU A 79 -9.50 16.71 4.38
N ILE A 80 -8.52 15.86 4.69
CA ILE A 80 -8.42 15.16 5.96
C ILE A 80 -8.12 16.17 7.08
N VAL A 81 -7.13 17.07 6.90
CA VAL A 81 -6.83 18.13 7.89
C VAL A 81 -8.06 18.95 8.21
N LEU A 82 -8.78 19.41 7.20
CA LEU A 82 -9.97 20.25 7.37
C LEU A 82 -11.15 19.51 8.03
N GLY A 83 -11.17 18.18 7.95
CA GLY A 83 -12.26 17.35 8.47
C GLY A 83 -11.98 16.66 9.81
N THR A 84 -10.81 16.85 10.45
CA THR A 84 -10.40 16.08 11.64
C THR A 84 -10.01 16.92 12.84
N GLY A 85 -10.35 18.20 12.87
CA GLY A 85 -10.08 19.09 14.00
C GLY A 85 -8.61 19.53 14.13
N MET A 86 -7.74 19.15 13.21
CA MET A 86 -6.37 19.68 13.14
C MET A 86 -6.36 21.19 12.85
N SER A 87 -5.23 21.84 13.11
CA SER A 87 -5.07 23.25 12.75
C SER A 87 -5.24 23.46 11.25
N VAL A 88 -5.97 24.48 10.84
CA VAL A 88 -6.03 24.89 9.42
C VAL A 88 -4.66 25.27 8.85
N ASN A 89 -3.70 25.55 9.73
CA ASN A 89 -2.31 25.87 9.37
C ASN A 89 -1.42 24.61 9.25
N THR A 90 -1.92 23.41 9.56
CA THR A 90 -1.19 22.16 9.32
C THR A 90 -0.88 22.04 7.84
N ASP A 91 0.41 21.91 7.50
CA ASP A 91 0.83 21.64 6.13
C ASP A 91 0.32 20.27 5.66
N ALA A 92 -0.25 20.22 4.45
CA ALA A 92 -0.85 19.00 3.98
C ALA A 92 -0.78 18.87 2.46
N TYR A 93 -0.21 17.75 1.99
CA TYR A 93 -0.14 17.45 0.56
C TYR A 93 -0.29 15.97 0.25
N SER A 94 -0.74 15.68 -0.96
CA SER A 94 -0.93 14.32 -1.44
C SER A 94 0.28 13.81 -2.19
N VAL A 95 0.52 12.50 -2.05
CA VAL A 95 1.52 11.74 -2.82
C VAL A 95 0.86 10.57 -3.52
N SER A 96 1.46 10.13 -4.62
CA SER A 96 1.07 8.91 -5.33
C SER A 96 2.30 8.17 -5.83
N ARG A 97 2.46 6.93 -5.40
CA ARG A 97 3.47 5.97 -5.85
C ARG A 97 2.83 4.58 -5.98
N ALA A 98 1.62 4.54 -6.56
CA ALA A 98 0.82 3.33 -6.69
C ALA A 98 0.80 2.51 -5.37
N CYS A 99 1.09 1.21 -5.38
CA CYS A 99 1.06 0.34 -4.19
C CYS A 99 2.04 0.77 -3.07
N ALA A 100 3.05 1.59 -3.38
CA ALA A 100 4.04 2.10 -2.43
C ALA A 100 3.71 3.50 -1.86
N THR A 101 2.49 4.00 -2.06
CA THR A 101 2.11 5.39 -1.76
C THR A 101 2.29 5.75 -0.29
N SER A 102 1.78 5.00 0.67
CA SER A 102 1.97 5.34 2.09
C SER A 102 3.40 5.10 2.58
N PHE A 103 4.19 4.21 1.96
CA PHE A 103 5.64 4.16 2.21
C PHE A 103 6.32 5.48 1.81
N GLN A 104 5.91 6.05 0.66
CA GLN A 104 6.42 7.37 0.24
C GLN A 104 5.98 8.46 1.21
N ALA A 105 4.74 8.44 1.67
CA ALA A 105 4.25 9.38 2.67
C ALA A 105 5.09 9.31 3.96
N VAL A 106 5.37 8.10 4.46
CA VAL A 106 6.24 7.88 5.63
C VAL A 106 7.66 8.38 5.39
N ALA A 107 8.24 8.11 4.22
CA ALA A 107 9.57 8.61 3.88
C ALA A 107 9.62 10.15 3.88
N ASN A 108 8.65 10.82 3.26
CA ASN A 108 8.59 12.27 3.20
C ASN A 108 8.46 12.90 4.60
N VAL A 109 7.59 12.33 5.46
CA VAL A 109 7.44 12.77 6.84
C VAL A 109 8.73 12.54 7.64
N THR A 110 9.36 11.37 7.47
CA THR A 110 10.66 11.06 8.09
C THR A 110 11.71 12.11 7.71
N GLU A 111 11.81 12.45 6.42
CA GLU A 111 12.74 13.48 5.93
C GLU A 111 12.40 14.88 6.49
N SER A 112 11.12 15.23 6.60
CA SER A 112 10.68 16.51 7.20
C SER A 112 11.08 16.62 8.68
N ILE A 113 10.90 15.54 9.45
CA ILE A 113 11.30 15.49 10.87
C ILE A 113 12.83 15.53 11.01
N MET A 114 13.56 14.79 10.17
CA MET A 114 15.03 14.81 10.14
C MET A 114 15.58 16.21 9.82
N ALA A 115 14.94 16.93 8.91
CA ALA A 115 15.29 18.30 8.56
C ALA A 115 14.92 19.33 9.65
N GLY A 116 14.10 18.94 10.62
CA GLY A 116 13.62 19.83 11.69
C GLY A 116 12.56 20.82 11.23
N THR A 117 11.87 20.54 10.12
CA THR A 117 10.77 21.40 9.63
C THR A 117 9.48 21.15 10.41
N VAL A 118 9.28 19.94 10.93
CA VAL A 118 8.17 19.55 11.81
C VAL A 118 8.67 18.57 12.87
N ASP A 119 8.02 18.57 14.04
CA ASP A 119 8.31 17.64 15.13
C ASP A 119 7.36 16.44 15.14
N ILE A 120 6.11 16.64 14.70
CA ILE A 120 5.02 15.67 14.75
C ILE A 120 4.29 15.70 13.41
N ALA A 121 4.11 14.55 12.80
CA ALA A 121 3.39 14.44 11.54
C ALA A 121 2.66 13.11 11.39
N ILE A 122 1.64 13.09 10.55
CA ILE A 122 0.90 11.89 10.16
C ILE A 122 1.22 11.55 8.71
N ALA A 123 1.46 10.26 8.45
CA ALA A 123 1.63 9.72 7.11
C ALA A 123 0.64 8.57 6.87
N GLY A 124 0.06 8.51 5.68
CA GLY A 124 -0.87 7.43 5.39
C GLY A 124 -1.35 7.38 3.95
N GLY A 125 -2.42 6.63 3.75
CA GLY A 125 -3.09 6.52 2.47
C GLY A 125 -4.47 5.89 2.60
N ALA A 126 -5.33 6.20 1.66
CA ALA A 126 -6.65 5.61 1.52
C ALA A 126 -7.01 5.43 0.05
N ASP A 127 -7.71 4.36 -0.25
CA ASP A 127 -8.35 4.18 -1.55
C ASP A 127 -9.74 3.57 -1.39
N SER A 128 -10.63 3.92 -2.32
CA SER A 128 -11.92 3.27 -2.51
C SER A 128 -12.00 2.76 -3.94
N SER A 129 -11.94 1.45 -4.09
CA SER A 129 -12.19 0.77 -5.36
C SER A 129 -13.68 0.64 -5.66
N SER A 130 -14.53 0.97 -4.70
CA SER A 130 -16.00 1.00 -4.81
C SER A 130 -16.52 2.35 -5.31
N VAL A 131 -15.84 3.44 -5.01
CA VAL A 131 -16.17 4.79 -5.47
C VAL A 131 -15.15 5.24 -6.51
N LEU A 132 -15.43 4.87 -7.77
CA LEU A 132 -14.54 5.17 -8.88
C LEU A 132 -14.92 6.49 -9.56
N PRO A 133 -13.96 7.32 -9.98
CA PRO A 133 -14.21 8.50 -10.80
C PRO A 133 -14.58 8.05 -12.22
N ILE A 134 -15.86 7.85 -12.48
CA ILE A 134 -16.36 7.44 -13.79
C ILE A 134 -16.30 8.63 -14.74
N GLY A 135 -15.48 8.53 -15.75
CA GLY A 135 -15.31 9.55 -16.78
C GLY A 135 -16.24 9.36 -17.97
N VAL A 136 -16.10 10.25 -18.93
CA VAL A 136 -16.78 10.18 -20.24
C VAL A 136 -15.75 9.99 -21.36
N SER A 137 -16.19 9.48 -22.51
CA SER A 137 -15.29 9.35 -23.66
C SER A 137 -14.67 10.71 -24.07
N LYS A 138 -13.45 10.72 -24.57
CA LYS A 138 -12.77 11.94 -25.05
C LYS A 138 -13.64 12.72 -26.05
N LYS A 139 -14.42 12.01 -26.88
CA LYS A 139 -15.30 12.61 -27.87
C LYS A 139 -16.51 13.28 -27.22
N LEU A 140 -17.13 12.64 -26.21
CA LEU A 140 -18.21 13.24 -25.45
C LEU A 140 -17.70 14.44 -24.63
N ALA A 141 -16.57 14.32 -23.96
CA ALA A 141 -15.95 15.42 -23.21
C ALA A 141 -15.74 16.66 -24.09
N ARG A 142 -15.17 16.48 -25.30
CA ARG A 142 -15.00 17.56 -26.28
C ARG A 142 -16.34 18.15 -26.70
N ALA A 143 -17.32 17.31 -27.02
CA ALA A 143 -18.65 17.79 -27.43
C ALA A 143 -19.34 18.59 -26.29
N LEU A 144 -19.20 18.21 -25.02
CA LEU A 144 -19.73 18.96 -23.88
C LEU A 144 -19.09 20.35 -23.75
N VAL A 145 -17.76 20.44 -23.93
CA VAL A 145 -17.06 21.73 -23.94
C VAL A 145 -17.52 22.60 -25.10
N ASP A 146 -17.68 22.03 -26.30
CA ASP A 146 -18.12 22.75 -27.49
C ASP A 146 -19.61 23.19 -27.37
N LEU A 147 -20.46 22.39 -26.73
CA LEU A 147 -21.85 22.75 -26.41
C LEU A 147 -21.96 23.99 -25.52
N ASN A 148 -21.06 24.12 -24.53
CA ASN A 148 -21.01 25.31 -23.67
C ASN A 148 -20.64 26.60 -24.44
N LYS A 149 -19.92 26.47 -25.57
CA LYS A 149 -19.53 27.59 -26.45
C LYS A 149 -20.56 27.89 -27.56
N ALA A 150 -21.49 26.96 -27.79
CA ALA A 150 -22.48 27.08 -28.86
C ALA A 150 -23.49 28.18 -28.57
N ARG A 151 -23.62 29.15 -29.52
CA ARG A 151 -24.44 30.34 -29.37
C ARG A 151 -25.89 30.15 -29.83
N ASN A 152 -26.18 29.11 -30.62
CA ASN A 152 -27.50 28.86 -31.16
C ASN A 152 -27.83 27.36 -31.27
N LEU A 153 -29.11 27.01 -31.44
CA LEU A 153 -29.60 25.66 -31.52
C LEU A 153 -29.01 24.84 -32.67
N GLN A 154 -28.76 25.47 -33.80
CA GLN A 154 -28.17 24.85 -34.98
C GLN A 154 -26.74 24.34 -34.70
N GLN A 155 -25.94 25.12 -34.00
CA GLN A 155 -24.58 24.71 -33.57
C GLN A 155 -24.66 23.55 -32.59
N ARG A 156 -25.56 23.62 -31.60
CA ARG A 156 -25.78 22.53 -30.62
C ARG A 156 -26.17 21.22 -31.29
N PHE A 157 -27.13 21.29 -32.23
CA PHE A 157 -27.54 20.13 -33.00
C PHE A 157 -26.38 19.51 -33.80
N ASN A 158 -25.59 20.36 -34.47
CA ASN A 158 -24.44 19.93 -35.27
C ASN A 158 -23.36 19.23 -34.41
N ILE A 159 -23.17 19.62 -33.14
CA ILE A 159 -22.25 18.96 -32.22
C ILE A 159 -22.83 17.61 -31.81
N LEU A 160 -24.09 17.58 -31.37
CA LEU A 160 -24.73 16.36 -30.84
C LEU A 160 -24.83 15.25 -31.89
N ARG A 161 -25.18 15.59 -33.17
CA ARG A 161 -25.29 14.60 -34.24
C ARG A 161 -23.99 13.85 -34.57
N GLN A 162 -22.83 14.36 -34.11
CA GLN A 162 -21.55 13.71 -34.32
C GLN A 162 -21.27 12.62 -33.29
N LEU A 163 -22.04 12.59 -32.18
CA LEU A 163 -21.92 11.57 -31.16
C LEU A 163 -22.61 10.27 -31.56
N ARG A 164 -21.97 9.16 -31.31
CA ARG A 164 -22.53 7.82 -31.45
C ARG A 164 -22.93 7.28 -30.07
N VAL A 165 -23.86 6.35 -30.00
CA VAL A 165 -24.28 5.71 -28.73
C VAL A 165 -23.07 5.21 -27.91
N LYS A 166 -22.08 4.62 -28.54
CA LYS A 166 -20.84 4.18 -27.88
C LYS A 166 -20.05 5.30 -27.21
N ASP A 167 -20.17 6.53 -27.70
CA ASP A 167 -19.45 7.69 -27.15
C ASP A 167 -20.09 8.16 -25.83
N LEU A 168 -21.34 7.74 -25.55
CA LEU A 168 -22.09 8.06 -24.34
C LEU A 168 -21.83 7.05 -23.19
N LEU A 169 -21.15 5.93 -23.48
CA LEU A 169 -20.86 4.93 -22.45
C LEU A 169 -19.88 5.50 -21.43
N PRO A 170 -20.06 5.18 -20.13
CA PRO A 170 -19.14 5.57 -19.08
C PRO A 170 -17.76 4.95 -19.30
N VAL A 171 -16.71 5.69 -18.94
CA VAL A 171 -15.33 5.24 -19.06
C VAL A 171 -14.76 5.08 -17.65
N PRO A 172 -14.56 3.85 -17.16
CA PRO A 172 -13.91 3.62 -15.89
C PRO A 172 -12.43 4.00 -15.96
N PRO A 173 -11.78 4.26 -14.81
CA PRO A 173 -10.32 4.44 -14.74
C PRO A 173 -9.59 3.25 -15.38
N ALA A 174 -8.48 3.54 -16.05
CA ALA A 174 -7.65 2.50 -16.66
C ALA A 174 -7.01 1.62 -15.56
N VAL A 175 -7.14 0.30 -15.72
CA VAL A 175 -6.49 -0.69 -14.84
C VAL A 175 -5.12 -1.12 -15.38
N ALA A 176 -4.83 -0.77 -16.63
CA ALA A 176 -3.58 -1.08 -17.30
C ALA A 176 -2.53 0.02 -17.10
N GLU A 177 -1.27 -0.39 -17.05
CA GLU A 177 -0.13 0.51 -17.09
C GLU A 177 -0.15 1.33 -18.39
N TYR A 178 0.01 2.64 -18.29
CA TYR A 178 -0.10 3.54 -19.43
C TYR A 178 0.94 3.25 -20.51
N SER A 179 2.18 2.96 -20.11
CA SER A 179 3.30 2.75 -21.04
C SER A 179 3.23 1.43 -21.78
N THR A 180 2.88 0.34 -21.09
CA THR A 180 2.89 -1.02 -21.63
C THR A 180 1.54 -1.47 -22.17
N GLY A 181 0.45 -0.85 -21.70
CA GLY A 181 -0.92 -1.28 -21.97
C GLY A 181 -1.32 -2.59 -21.24
N LEU A 182 -0.43 -3.15 -20.42
CA LEU A 182 -0.68 -4.38 -19.67
C LEU A 182 -1.28 -4.08 -18.29
N SER A 183 -2.22 -4.89 -17.86
CA SER A 183 -2.67 -4.88 -16.47
C SER A 183 -1.61 -5.51 -15.56
N MET A 184 -1.63 -5.17 -14.26
CA MET A 184 -0.71 -5.76 -13.27
C MET A 184 -0.81 -7.30 -13.24
N GLY A 185 -2.02 -7.84 -13.41
CA GLY A 185 -2.21 -9.28 -13.48
C GLY A 185 -1.63 -9.95 -14.73
N GLN A 186 -1.67 -9.28 -15.88
CA GLN A 186 -0.97 -9.76 -17.08
C GLN A 186 0.55 -9.73 -16.89
N THR A 187 1.07 -8.70 -16.23
CA THR A 187 2.49 -8.63 -15.87
C THR A 187 2.88 -9.74 -14.88
N ALA A 188 2.04 -10.00 -13.87
CA ALA A 188 2.28 -11.11 -12.93
C ALA A 188 2.27 -12.48 -13.62
N GLU A 189 1.39 -12.67 -14.62
CA GLU A 189 1.36 -13.88 -15.45
C GLU A 189 2.64 -14.04 -16.29
N GLN A 190 3.14 -12.92 -16.85
CA GLN A 190 4.43 -12.93 -17.56
C GLN A 190 5.58 -13.32 -16.62
N MET A 191 5.61 -12.74 -15.42
CA MET A 191 6.62 -13.07 -14.40
C MET A 191 6.53 -14.54 -13.96
N ALA A 192 5.31 -15.08 -13.79
CA ALA A 192 5.14 -16.50 -13.48
C ALA A 192 5.81 -17.40 -14.53
N LYS A 193 5.64 -17.07 -15.82
CA LYS A 193 6.25 -17.81 -16.94
C LYS A 193 7.76 -17.61 -17.00
N SER A 194 8.23 -16.38 -16.96
CA SER A 194 9.67 -16.04 -17.07
C SER A 194 10.49 -16.65 -15.93
N HIS A 195 9.94 -16.64 -14.72
CA HIS A 195 10.62 -17.16 -13.53
C HIS A 195 10.21 -18.60 -13.17
N GLN A 196 9.40 -19.26 -14.02
CA GLN A 196 8.94 -20.65 -13.82
C GLN A 196 8.29 -20.88 -12.46
N ILE A 197 7.38 -19.99 -12.07
CA ILE A 197 6.61 -20.11 -10.84
C ILE A 197 5.36 -20.94 -11.13
N SER A 198 5.29 -22.13 -10.52
CA SER A 198 4.18 -23.06 -10.78
C SER A 198 2.85 -22.54 -10.19
N ARG A 199 1.74 -23.06 -10.71
CA ARG A 199 0.41 -22.79 -10.20
C ARG A 199 0.24 -23.27 -8.76
N GLU A 200 0.76 -24.43 -8.45
CA GLU A 200 0.69 -25.08 -7.14
C GLU A 200 1.41 -24.24 -6.08
N ALA A 201 2.61 -23.70 -6.41
CA ALA A 201 3.35 -22.83 -5.51
C ALA A 201 2.58 -21.52 -5.23
N GLN A 202 1.96 -20.95 -6.26
CA GLN A 202 1.12 -19.74 -6.10
C GLN A 202 -0.10 -20.00 -5.21
N ASP A 203 -0.80 -21.10 -5.44
CA ASP A 203 -1.99 -21.46 -4.64
C ASP A 203 -1.59 -21.81 -3.20
N ALA A 204 -0.45 -22.45 -2.97
CA ALA A 204 0.08 -22.75 -1.64
C ALA A 204 0.42 -21.47 -0.85
N LEU A 205 1.05 -20.48 -1.50
CA LEU A 205 1.32 -19.19 -0.86
C LEU A 205 0.02 -18.45 -0.50
N ALA A 206 -0.96 -18.45 -1.39
CA ALA A 206 -2.25 -17.81 -1.14
C ALA A 206 -3.02 -18.51 0.00
N HIS A 207 -3.01 -19.83 0.02
CA HIS A 207 -3.59 -20.60 1.13
C HIS A 207 -2.91 -20.26 2.45
N ARG A 208 -1.58 -20.24 2.49
CA ARG A 208 -0.81 -19.85 3.67
C ARG A 208 -1.18 -18.44 4.15
N SER A 209 -1.25 -17.47 3.24
CA SER A 209 -1.62 -16.09 3.58
C SER A 209 -2.98 -16.02 4.25
N HIS A 210 -4.01 -16.67 3.71
CA HIS A 210 -5.35 -16.70 4.31
C HIS A 210 -5.38 -17.44 5.66
N THR A 211 -4.68 -18.56 5.78
CA THR A 211 -4.62 -19.34 7.02
C THR A 211 -3.99 -18.52 8.15
N LEU A 212 -2.85 -17.88 7.88
CA LEU A 212 -2.16 -17.04 8.88
C LEU A 212 -2.97 -15.79 9.24
N ALA A 213 -3.65 -15.16 8.28
CA ALA A 213 -4.51 -14.01 8.54
C ALA A 213 -5.73 -14.39 9.39
N ALA A 214 -6.37 -15.52 9.12
CA ALA A 214 -7.48 -16.04 9.92
C ALA A 214 -7.03 -16.35 11.36
N GLN A 215 -5.85 -16.97 11.52
CA GLN A 215 -5.28 -17.25 12.82
C GLN A 215 -4.92 -15.97 13.58
N ALA A 216 -4.34 -14.96 12.90
CA ALA A 216 -4.01 -13.67 13.52
C ALA A 216 -5.25 -12.95 14.08
N TRP A 217 -6.38 -13.03 13.37
CA TRP A 217 -7.67 -12.54 13.86
C TRP A 217 -8.19 -13.35 15.05
N ALA A 218 -8.14 -14.68 14.97
CA ALA A 218 -8.60 -15.56 16.05
C ALA A 218 -7.78 -15.36 17.34
N ASP A 219 -6.47 -15.13 17.22
CA ASP A 219 -5.56 -14.85 18.32
C ASP A 219 -5.66 -13.41 18.85
N GLY A 220 -6.48 -12.55 18.27
CA GLY A 220 -6.62 -11.13 18.65
C GLY A 220 -5.39 -10.26 18.34
N LYS A 221 -4.46 -10.74 17.52
CA LYS A 221 -3.19 -10.02 17.21
C LYS A 221 -3.39 -8.71 16.46
N LEU A 222 -4.53 -8.53 15.80
CA LEU A 222 -4.83 -7.35 14.99
C LEU A 222 -5.66 -6.29 15.74
N SER A 223 -6.10 -6.55 16.97
CA SER A 223 -6.94 -5.63 17.76
C SER A 223 -6.28 -4.30 18.09
N GLY A 224 -4.94 -4.25 18.13
CA GLY A 224 -4.19 -3.00 18.37
C GLY A 224 -4.10 -2.09 17.16
N GLU A 225 -4.27 -2.62 15.95
CA GLU A 225 -4.08 -1.90 14.69
C GLU A 225 -5.38 -1.65 13.92
N VAL A 226 -6.40 -2.47 14.13
CA VAL A 226 -7.70 -2.36 13.45
C VAL A 226 -8.76 -1.90 14.43
N PHE A 227 -9.57 -0.94 14.02
CA PHE A 227 -10.71 -0.47 14.80
C PHE A 227 -12.03 -0.74 14.09
N THR A 228 -13.11 -0.81 14.84
CA THR A 228 -14.46 -0.96 14.29
C THR A 228 -14.85 0.28 13.50
N ALA A 229 -15.05 0.12 12.19
CA ALA A 229 -15.38 1.22 11.30
C ALA A 229 -16.89 1.41 11.20
N HIS A 230 -17.36 2.58 11.61
CA HIS A 230 -18.74 3.02 11.46
C HIS A 230 -18.83 3.99 10.29
N VAL A 231 -19.52 3.59 9.23
CA VAL A 231 -19.70 4.40 8.02
C VAL A 231 -21.19 4.56 7.67
N PRO A 232 -21.58 5.63 6.97
CA PRO A 232 -22.97 5.78 6.51
C PRO A 232 -23.43 4.55 5.69
N PRO A 233 -24.68 4.13 5.82
CA PRO A 233 -25.77 4.70 6.62
C PRO A 233 -25.82 4.23 8.09
N TYR A 234 -24.70 3.80 8.68
CA TYR A 234 -24.52 3.39 10.09
C TYR A 234 -25.38 2.19 10.53
N LYS A 235 -25.76 1.33 9.59
CA LYS A 235 -26.60 0.15 9.89
C LYS A 235 -25.79 -1.01 10.49
N SER A 236 -24.58 -1.22 9.98
CA SER A 236 -23.72 -2.32 10.39
C SER A 236 -22.27 -1.86 10.37
N PRO A 237 -21.59 -1.86 11.51
CA PRO A 237 -20.16 -1.57 11.53
C PRO A 237 -19.37 -2.69 10.85
N LEU A 238 -18.20 -2.37 10.35
CA LEU A 238 -17.21 -3.36 9.92
C LEU A 238 -16.14 -3.49 11.01
N GLU A 239 -16.03 -4.67 11.59
CA GLU A 239 -15.12 -4.92 12.72
C GLU A 239 -13.80 -5.57 12.28
N ARG A 240 -13.81 -6.27 11.15
CA ARG A 240 -12.67 -7.03 10.64
C ARG A 240 -12.63 -7.07 9.11
N ASP A 241 -11.47 -7.39 8.57
CA ASP A 241 -11.28 -7.56 7.13
C ASP A 241 -12.21 -8.63 6.58
N ASN A 242 -13.01 -8.30 5.56
CA ASN A 242 -14.05 -9.20 5.07
C ASN A 242 -13.66 -10.03 3.85
N ASN A 243 -12.37 -10.03 3.50
CA ASN A 243 -11.86 -10.83 2.38
C ASN A 243 -11.18 -12.14 2.84
N ILE A 244 -10.84 -12.26 4.10
CA ILE A 244 -10.14 -13.43 4.66
C ILE A 244 -11.01 -14.67 4.54
N ARG A 245 -10.45 -15.76 4.03
CA ARG A 245 -11.11 -17.05 3.94
C ARG A 245 -10.76 -17.86 5.18
N GLU A 246 -11.69 -17.92 6.13
CA GLU A 246 -11.48 -18.64 7.41
C GLU A 246 -11.29 -20.17 7.22
N SER A 247 -11.95 -20.74 6.21
CA SER A 247 -11.79 -22.15 5.81
C SER A 247 -11.14 -22.24 4.43
N SER A 248 -9.84 -21.90 4.39
CA SER A 248 -9.06 -22.00 3.14
C SER A 248 -8.74 -23.47 2.83
N ASP A 249 -9.00 -23.91 1.59
CA ASP A 249 -8.77 -25.28 1.12
C ASP A 249 -8.07 -25.28 -0.24
N LEU A 250 -6.89 -25.88 -0.32
CA LEU A 250 -6.08 -25.98 -1.55
C LEU A 250 -6.81 -26.66 -2.71
N ALA A 251 -7.65 -27.66 -2.42
CA ALA A 251 -8.42 -28.34 -3.47
C ALA A 251 -9.42 -27.40 -4.14
N SER A 252 -9.92 -26.40 -3.44
CA SER A 252 -10.80 -25.37 -4.00
C SER A 252 -10.04 -24.39 -4.91
N TYR A 253 -8.78 -24.08 -4.59
CA TYR A 253 -7.92 -23.22 -5.42
C TYR A 253 -7.62 -23.86 -6.77
N ALA A 254 -7.27 -25.17 -6.78
CA ALA A 254 -6.93 -25.90 -7.98
C ALA A 254 -8.05 -25.89 -9.05
N LYS A 255 -9.32 -25.75 -8.62
CA LYS A 255 -10.49 -25.68 -9.52
C LYS A 255 -10.66 -24.34 -10.22
N LEU A 256 -9.99 -23.27 -9.76
CA LEU A 256 -10.15 -21.93 -10.32
C LEU A 256 -9.47 -21.80 -11.67
N LYS A 257 -10.16 -21.16 -12.61
CA LYS A 257 -9.60 -20.87 -13.94
C LYS A 257 -8.68 -19.65 -13.89
N PRO A 258 -7.60 -19.65 -14.70
CA PRO A 258 -6.76 -18.47 -14.90
C PRO A 258 -7.59 -17.27 -15.39
N VAL A 259 -7.19 -16.07 -14.92
CA VAL A 259 -7.92 -14.82 -15.22
C VAL A 259 -7.28 -14.04 -16.36
N PHE A 260 -5.96 -13.94 -16.38
CA PHE A 260 -5.23 -13.03 -17.28
C PHE A 260 -4.74 -13.72 -18.56
N ASP A 261 -4.44 -15.00 -18.52
CA ASP A 261 -4.25 -15.86 -19.70
C ASP A 261 -5.12 -17.11 -19.52
N ARG A 262 -6.23 -17.15 -20.22
CA ARG A 262 -7.25 -18.20 -20.04
C ARG A 262 -6.81 -19.59 -20.53
N VAL A 263 -5.78 -19.67 -21.36
CA VAL A 263 -5.33 -20.92 -22.00
C VAL A 263 -4.11 -21.50 -21.27
N HIS A 264 -3.12 -20.67 -21.01
CA HIS A 264 -1.82 -21.09 -20.48
C HIS A 264 -1.43 -20.36 -19.18
N GLY A 265 -2.38 -19.68 -18.56
CA GLY A 265 -2.13 -18.91 -17.35
C GLY A 265 -2.15 -19.73 -16.08
N THR A 266 -1.58 -19.14 -15.04
CA THR A 266 -1.46 -19.70 -13.70
C THR A 266 -2.06 -18.76 -12.63
N VAL A 267 -2.19 -17.47 -12.95
CA VAL A 267 -2.73 -16.46 -12.04
C VAL A 267 -4.26 -16.50 -12.03
N THR A 268 -4.82 -16.69 -10.84
CA THR A 268 -6.27 -16.81 -10.61
C THR A 268 -6.78 -15.75 -9.65
N ALA A 269 -8.09 -15.69 -9.47
CA ALA A 269 -8.71 -14.83 -8.45
C ALA A 269 -8.37 -15.23 -7.00
N ALA A 270 -7.78 -16.41 -6.76
CA ALA A 270 -7.38 -16.84 -5.43
C ALA A 270 -5.92 -16.53 -5.10
N ASN A 271 -5.04 -16.49 -6.09
CA ASN A 271 -3.62 -16.21 -5.92
C ASN A 271 -3.22 -14.80 -6.41
N ALA A 272 -4.21 -13.93 -6.58
CA ALA A 272 -4.10 -12.50 -6.81
C ALA A 272 -4.82 -11.74 -5.69
N THR A 273 -4.25 -10.63 -5.23
CA THR A 273 -4.91 -9.81 -4.21
C THR A 273 -6.19 -9.18 -4.77
N PRO A 274 -7.29 -9.16 -4.02
CA PRO A 274 -8.50 -8.48 -4.45
C PRO A 274 -8.38 -6.96 -4.28
N LEU A 275 -9.11 -6.22 -5.11
CA LEU A 275 -9.35 -4.81 -4.90
C LEU A 275 -10.21 -4.61 -3.65
N THR A 276 -9.78 -3.72 -2.76
CA THR A 276 -10.48 -3.42 -1.52
C THR A 276 -10.54 -1.93 -1.27
N ASP A 277 -11.40 -1.55 -0.34
CA ASP A 277 -11.53 -0.19 0.17
C ASP A 277 -10.92 -0.14 1.56
N GLY A 278 -10.21 0.93 1.89
CA GLY A 278 -9.63 1.08 3.22
C GLY A 278 -8.68 2.25 3.34
N ALA A 279 -8.33 2.56 4.59
CA ALA A 279 -7.37 3.59 4.96
C ALA A 279 -6.44 3.08 6.05
N ALA A 280 -5.19 3.55 6.03
CA ALA A 280 -4.21 3.31 7.07
C ALA A 280 -3.34 4.54 7.28
N ALA A 281 -2.94 4.79 8.52
CA ALA A 281 -2.11 5.91 8.89
C ALA A 281 -1.13 5.53 10.00
N VAL A 282 0.00 6.24 10.06
CA VAL A 282 0.98 6.17 11.14
C VAL A 282 1.30 7.58 11.64
N LEU A 283 1.46 7.73 12.95
CA LEU A 283 1.87 8.94 13.63
C LEU A 283 3.37 8.86 13.89
N LEU A 284 4.11 9.83 13.36
CA LEU A 284 5.55 9.92 13.49
C LEU A 284 5.97 11.19 14.23
N MET A 285 7.04 11.09 15.00
CA MET A 285 7.67 12.24 15.62
C MET A 285 9.14 11.98 15.95
N ARG A 286 9.90 13.03 16.29
CA ARG A 286 11.24 12.83 16.86
C ARG A 286 11.12 12.15 18.23
N GLU A 287 12.07 11.28 18.55
CA GLU A 287 12.04 10.47 19.77
C GLU A 287 11.90 11.31 21.06
N GLY A 288 12.65 12.43 21.15
CA GLY A 288 12.56 13.35 22.28
C GLY A 288 11.16 13.94 22.44
N ARG A 289 10.46 14.24 21.32
CA ARG A 289 9.10 14.76 21.37
C ARG A 289 8.11 13.72 21.88
N ALA A 290 8.27 12.45 21.52
CA ALA A 290 7.47 11.38 22.07
C ALA A 290 7.62 11.30 23.60
N LYS A 291 8.86 11.35 24.09
CA LYS A 291 9.17 11.36 25.54
C LYS A 291 8.56 12.59 26.26
N GLU A 292 8.68 13.78 25.68
CA GLU A 292 8.09 15.03 26.22
C GLU A 292 6.58 14.93 26.39
N LEU A 293 5.90 14.23 25.47
CA LEU A 293 4.45 14.04 25.49
C LEU A 293 4.01 12.80 26.28
N GLY A 294 4.94 12.02 26.85
CA GLY A 294 4.63 10.78 27.56
C GLY A 294 4.14 9.66 26.65
N LEU A 295 4.42 9.74 25.34
CA LEU A 295 4.04 8.75 24.36
C LEU A 295 5.15 7.72 24.17
N GLU A 296 4.80 6.45 24.20
CA GLU A 296 5.75 5.35 24.04
C GLU A 296 5.87 5.00 22.55
N PRO A 297 7.07 5.03 21.95
CA PRO A 297 7.24 4.62 20.56
C PRO A 297 6.81 3.17 20.34
N LEU A 298 6.01 2.93 19.32
CA LEU A 298 5.72 1.58 18.82
C LEU A 298 6.96 0.96 18.19
N GLY A 299 7.83 1.79 17.61
CA GLY A 299 9.13 1.46 17.03
C GLY A 299 9.70 2.63 16.25
N TYR A 300 10.67 2.36 15.40
CA TYR A 300 11.48 3.38 14.71
C TYR A 300 11.66 3.04 13.23
N ILE A 301 11.80 4.09 12.40
CA ILE A 301 12.23 3.94 11.02
C ILE A 301 13.76 3.87 10.98
N ARG A 302 14.30 2.70 10.62
CA ARG A 302 15.75 2.45 10.59
C ARG A 302 16.39 2.86 9.27
N SER A 303 15.77 2.49 8.16
CA SER A 303 16.17 2.87 6.80
C SER A 303 15.03 2.69 5.82
N PHE A 304 15.15 3.30 4.64
CA PHE A 304 14.29 3.01 3.50
C PHE A 304 15.04 3.21 2.19
N ALA A 305 14.56 2.55 1.14
CA ALA A 305 15.04 2.73 -0.22
C ALA A 305 13.89 2.57 -1.22
N PHE A 306 13.98 3.29 -2.31
CA PHE A 306 13.10 3.16 -3.45
C PHE A 306 13.92 2.72 -4.66
N SER A 307 13.29 1.95 -5.55
CA SER A 307 13.86 1.54 -6.83
C SER A 307 12.91 1.87 -7.98
N ALA A 308 13.48 2.05 -9.15
CA ALA A 308 12.78 2.10 -10.42
C ALA A 308 13.49 1.16 -11.39
N ILE A 309 12.71 0.38 -12.14
CA ILE A 309 13.19 -0.65 -13.04
C ILE A 309 12.47 -0.55 -14.39
N ASP A 310 12.97 -1.27 -15.40
CA ASP A 310 12.35 -1.30 -16.72
C ASP A 310 10.95 -1.92 -16.65
N VAL A 311 9.95 -1.12 -17.03
CA VAL A 311 8.54 -1.54 -17.03
C VAL A 311 8.20 -2.61 -18.07
N TRP A 312 9.06 -2.80 -19.07
CA TRP A 312 8.89 -3.77 -20.13
C TRP A 312 9.40 -5.17 -19.75
N GLN A 313 10.21 -5.23 -18.67
CA GLN A 313 10.74 -6.46 -18.09
C GLN A 313 10.33 -6.49 -16.62
N ASP A 314 9.87 -7.60 -16.13
CA ASP A 314 9.67 -7.87 -14.69
C ASP A 314 9.17 -6.66 -13.85
N MET A 315 8.17 -5.90 -14.34
CA MET A 315 7.69 -4.65 -13.74
C MET A 315 7.48 -4.75 -12.20
N LEU A 316 7.09 -5.93 -11.70
CA LEU A 316 6.81 -6.14 -10.28
C LEU A 316 8.00 -6.70 -9.49
N MET A 317 9.22 -6.64 -10.04
CA MET A 317 10.46 -7.10 -9.38
C MET A 317 11.08 -6.01 -8.47
N GLY A 318 10.40 -4.89 -8.26
CA GLY A 318 10.87 -3.77 -7.43
C GLY A 318 11.44 -4.15 -6.05
N PRO A 319 10.83 -5.09 -5.28
CA PRO A 319 11.36 -5.58 -4.02
C PRO A 319 12.80 -6.08 -4.11
N SER A 320 13.15 -6.82 -5.16
CA SER A 320 14.50 -7.37 -5.34
C SER A 320 15.58 -6.32 -5.60
N TYR A 321 15.19 -5.13 -6.05
CA TYR A 321 16.10 -4.00 -6.23
C TYR A 321 16.12 -3.06 -5.02
N ALA A 322 15.00 -2.83 -4.37
CA ALA A 322 14.91 -1.89 -3.24
C ALA A 322 15.47 -2.50 -1.95
N THR A 323 15.23 -3.80 -1.71
CA THR A 323 15.63 -4.46 -0.46
C THR A 323 17.13 -4.39 -0.19
N PRO A 324 18.04 -4.75 -1.11
CA PRO A 324 19.48 -4.68 -0.83
C PRO A 324 19.95 -3.26 -0.53
N LEU A 325 19.32 -2.25 -1.13
CA LEU A 325 19.64 -0.85 -0.86
C LEU A 325 19.23 -0.42 0.56
N ALA A 326 18.06 -0.88 1.02
CA ALA A 326 17.59 -0.58 2.37
C ALA A 326 18.42 -1.30 3.44
N LEU A 327 18.78 -2.57 3.20
CA LEU A 327 19.66 -3.34 4.09
C LEU A 327 21.05 -2.71 4.19
N ASP A 328 21.66 -2.33 3.06
CA ASP A 328 22.96 -1.66 3.04
C ASP A 328 22.92 -0.32 3.82
N ARG A 329 21.85 0.47 3.66
CA ARG A 329 21.65 1.72 4.40
C ARG A 329 21.50 1.49 5.91
N ALA A 330 20.83 0.40 6.30
CA ALA A 330 20.69 0.01 7.69
C ALA A 330 21.99 -0.58 8.27
N GLY A 331 22.91 -1.03 7.43
CA GLY A 331 24.14 -1.72 7.82
C GLY A 331 23.90 -3.14 8.31
N ILE A 332 22.92 -3.83 7.73
CA ILE A 332 22.47 -5.18 8.12
C ILE A 332 22.33 -6.08 6.90
N THR A 333 22.18 -7.35 7.15
CA THR A 333 21.89 -8.40 6.15
C THR A 333 20.47 -8.96 6.34
N LEU A 334 20.04 -9.80 5.40
CA LEU A 334 18.74 -10.46 5.49
C LEU A 334 18.62 -11.35 6.74
N SER A 335 19.74 -11.96 7.17
CA SER A 335 19.77 -12.85 8.35
C SER A 335 19.54 -12.12 9.69
N ASP A 336 19.84 -10.82 9.74
CA ASP A 336 19.66 -10.01 10.96
C ASP A 336 18.18 -9.66 11.21
N LEU A 337 17.30 -9.93 10.22
CA LEU A 337 15.88 -9.63 10.34
C LEU A 337 15.14 -10.66 11.19
N THR A 338 14.28 -10.15 12.07
CA THR A 338 13.31 -10.93 12.85
C THR A 338 12.05 -11.21 12.04
N LEU A 339 11.63 -10.25 11.22
CA LEU A 339 10.43 -10.33 10.37
C LEU A 339 10.69 -9.79 8.97
N ILE A 340 10.02 -10.39 7.99
CA ILE A 340 10.00 -9.94 6.60
C ILE A 340 8.54 -9.90 6.14
N ASP A 341 8.03 -8.73 5.83
CA ASP A 341 6.69 -8.53 5.29
C ASP A 341 6.80 -7.99 3.86
N MET A 342 6.45 -8.80 2.88
CA MET A 342 6.40 -8.42 1.46
C MET A 342 4.97 -8.29 1.00
N HIS A 343 4.65 -7.19 0.34
CA HIS A 343 3.34 -7.00 -0.27
C HIS A 343 3.05 -8.10 -1.31
N GLU A 344 2.00 -8.85 -1.08
CA GLU A 344 1.54 -9.94 -1.94
C GLU A 344 0.51 -9.41 -2.96
N ALA A 345 0.95 -8.62 -3.95
CA ALA A 345 0.05 -8.19 -5.01
C ALA A 345 -0.43 -9.40 -5.84
N PHE A 346 0.47 -10.33 -6.10
CA PHE A 346 0.23 -11.62 -6.72
C PHE A 346 1.18 -12.66 -6.10
N ALA A 347 0.72 -13.87 -5.88
CA ALA A 347 1.59 -14.94 -5.41
C ALA A 347 2.76 -15.19 -6.37
N ALA A 348 2.51 -15.11 -7.68
CA ALA A 348 3.54 -15.19 -8.71
C ALA A 348 4.66 -14.15 -8.52
N GLN A 349 4.28 -12.89 -8.31
CA GLN A 349 5.22 -11.78 -8.10
C GLN A 349 6.01 -11.97 -6.80
N THR A 350 5.36 -12.39 -5.73
CA THR A 350 6.01 -12.63 -4.43
C THR A 350 7.05 -13.72 -4.55
N LEU A 351 6.69 -14.89 -5.11
CA LEU A 351 7.59 -16.02 -5.29
C LEU A 351 8.75 -15.71 -6.26
N ALA A 352 8.49 -14.94 -7.32
CA ALA A 352 9.55 -14.48 -8.22
C ALA A 352 10.58 -13.61 -7.50
N ASN A 353 10.13 -12.66 -6.66
CA ASN A 353 11.04 -11.84 -5.85
C ASN A 353 11.84 -12.69 -4.84
N LEU A 354 11.20 -13.64 -4.14
CA LEU A 354 11.90 -14.55 -3.22
C LEU A 354 12.98 -15.39 -3.97
N LYS A 355 12.66 -15.85 -5.16
CA LYS A 355 13.62 -16.56 -6.02
C LYS A 355 14.81 -15.67 -6.41
N MET A 356 14.56 -14.39 -6.74
CA MET A 356 15.62 -13.45 -7.08
C MET A 356 16.46 -13.04 -5.86
N PHE A 357 15.90 -13.01 -4.67
CA PHE A 357 16.66 -12.76 -3.43
C PHE A 357 17.76 -13.82 -3.24
N ALA A 358 17.47 -15.08 -3.55
CA ALA A 358 18.40 -16.20 -3.43
C ALA A 358 19.33 -16.37 -4.66
N SER A 359 19.11 -15.62 -5.75
CA SER A 359 19.84 -15.80 -7.00
C SER A 359 21.18 -15.06 -7.01
N HIS A 360 22.29 -15.80 -7.08
CA HIS A 360 23.63 -15.24 -7.30
C HIS A 360 23.78 -14.60 -8.69
N GLU A 361 23.14 -15.17 -9.72
CA GLU A 361 23.14 -14.62 -11.06
C GLU A 361 22.45 -13.26 -11.11
N PHE A 362 21.25 -13.15 -10.51
CA PHE A 362 20.53 -11.89 -10.40
C PHE A 362 21.35 -10.84 -9.65
N ALA A 363 21.97 -11.22 -8.52
CA ALA A 363 22.81 -10.34 -7.73
C ALA A 363 23.97 -9.77 -8.55
N ARG A 364 24.68 -10.63 -9.28
CA ARG A 364 25.81 -10.22 -10.12
C ARG A 364 25.36 -9.37 -11.31
N ASP A 365 24.39 -9.84 -12.09
CA ASP A 365 24.07 -9.29 -13.41
C ASP A 365 23.12 -8.09 -13.35
N LYS A 366 22.27 -8.02 -12.32
CA LYS A 366 21.28 -6.95 -12.17
C LYS A 366 21.58 -5.98 -11.04
N LEU A 367 22.25 -6.43 -9.96
CA LEU A 367 22.54 -5.60 -8.81
C LEU A 367 24.02 -5.20 -8.72
N GLY A 368 24.91 -5.82 -9.51
CA GLY A 368 26.37 -5.59 -9.42
C GLY A 368 26.95 -6.01 -8.07
N ARG A 369 26.42 -7.10 -7.48
CA ARG A 369 26.81 -7.63 -6.17
C ARG A 369 27.44 -9.00 -6.31
N ASP A 370 28.47 -9.28 -5.51
CA ASP A 370 29.16 -10.56 -5.50
C ASP A 370 28.33 -11.69 -4.89
N GLN A 371 27.37 -11.35 -4.02
CA GLN A 371 26.55 -12.30 -3.30
C GLN A 371 25.06 -12.00 -3.45
N ALA A 372 24.25 -13.05 -3.43
CA ALA A 372 22.79 -12.95 -3.36
C ALA A 372 22.36 -12.17 -2.10
N ILE A 373 21.13 -11.64 -2.13
CA ILE A 373 20.51 -10.98 -0.95
C ILE A 373 20.38 -12.00 0.19
N GLY A 374 19.98 -13.21 -0.16
CA GLY A 374 19.85 -14.37 0.73
C GLY A 374 18.55 -15.13 0.51
N GLU A 375 18.45 -16.31 1.08
CA GLU A 375 17.23 -17.11 1.12
C GLU A 375 16.35 -16.63 2.28
N VAL A 376 15.06 -16.43 2.01
CA VAL A 376 14.10 -15.97 3.00
C VAL A 376 13.58 -17.15 3.81
N ASP A 377 13.75 -17.07 5.13
CA ASP A 377 13.12 -17.99 6.08
C ASP A 377 11.61 -17.75 6.12
N MET A 378 10.83 -18.74 5.69
CA MET A 378 9.37 -18.65 5.63
C MET A 378 8.72 -18.55 7.02
N GLU A 379 9.40 -18.93 8.11
CA GLU A 379 8.91 -18.73 9.48
C GLU A 379 8.99 -17.26 9.94
N LYS A 380 9.75 -16.43 9.21
CA LYS A 380 9.85 -14.98 9.41
C LYS A 380 9.03 -14.19 8.38
N PHE A 381 8.49 -14.86 7.35
CA PHE A 381 7.88 -14.24 6.20
C PHE A 381 6.37 -14.14 6.34
N ASN A 382 5.81 -12.90 6.25
CA ASN A 382 4.36 -12.62 6.27
C ASN A 382 3.63 -13.44 7.34
N VAL A 383 4.15 -13.43 8.57
CA VAL A 383 3.75 -14.33 9.66
C VAL A 383 2.31 -14.15 10.16
N LEU A 384 1.69 -13.03 9.83
CA LEU A 384 0.28 -12.74 10.11
C LEU A 384 -0.60 -12.81 8.85
N GLY A 385 -0.07 -13.37 7.76
CA GLY A 385 -0.68 -13.30 6.44
C GLY A 385 -0.37 -11.98 5.73
N GLY A 386 -0.79 -11.84 4.49
CA GLY A 386 -0.48 -10.69 3.65
C GLY A 386 -1.66 -10.21 2.81
N SER A 387 -1.36 -9.43 1.77
CA SER A 387 -2.36 -8.76 0.95
C SER A 387 -3.26 -9.71 0.16
N LEU A 388 -2.82 -10.93 -0.13
CA LEU A 388 -3.69 -11.97 -0.73
C LEU A 388 -4.91 -12.23 0.15
N ALA A 389 -4.74 -12.20 1.47
CA ALA A 389 -5.80 -12.43 2.44
C ALA A 389 -6.53 -11.14 2.82
N TYR A 390 -5.80 -10.08 3.21
CA TYR A 390 -6.41 -8.84 3.67
C TYR A 390 -7.03 -8.01 2.54
N GLY A 391 -6.47 -8.12 1.32
CA GLY A 391 -6.76 -7.22 0.21
C GLY A 391 -5.76 -6.08 0.10
N HIS A 392 -5.99 -5.22 -0.89
CA HIS A 392 -5.06 -4.16 -1.27
C HIS A 392 -5.81 -2.87 -1.62
N PRO A 393 -6.07 -1.99 -0.63
CA PRO A 393 -6.55 -0.63 -0.93
C PRO A 393 -5.35 0.27 -1.26
N PHE A 394 -4.65 -0.06 -2.31
CA PHE A 394 -3.50 0.62 -2.91
C PHE A 394 -2.68 1.48 -1.94
N ALA A 395 -3.06 2.76 -1.78
CA ALA A 395 -2.32 3.73 -0.97
C ALA A 395 -2.24 3.38 0.52
N ALA A 396 -3.20 2.63 1.07
CA ALA A 396 -3.22 2.27 2.49
C ALA A 396 -2.24 1.14 2.85
N THR A 397 -1.81 0.34 1.87
CA THR A 397 -1.10 -0.91 2.11
C THR A 397 0.22 -0.73 2.85
N GLY A 398 1.02 0.28 2.52
CA GLY A 398 2.31 0.49 3.18
C GLY A 398 2.18 0.84 4.66
N ALA A 399 1.26 1.74 5.03
CA ALA A 399 1.02 2.09 6.43
C ALA A 399 0.46 0.89 7.23
N ARG A 400 -0.39 0.04 6.61
CA ARG A 400 -0.83 -1.24 7.20
C ARG A 400 0.37 -2.14 7.48
N MET A 401 1.28 -2.32 6.52
CA MET A 401 2.43 -3.19 6.67
C MET A 401 3.35 -2.70 7.80
N ILE A 402 3.66 -1.40 7.81
CA ILE A 402 4.48 -0.77 8.86
C ILE A 402 3.86 -1.02 10.24
N THR A 403 2.57 -0.73 10.39
CA THR A 403 1.83 -0.92 11.64
C THR A 403 1.88 -2.37 12.11
N GLN A 404 1.55 -3.30 11.22
CA GLN A 404 1.49 -4.73 11.51
C GLN A 404 2.86 -5.29 11.93
N THR A 405 3.92 -4.94 11.19
CA THR A 405 5.28 -5.37 11.49
C THR A 405 5.76 -4.84 12.83
N LEU A 406 5.51 -3.55 13.15
CA LEU A 406 5.91 -2.98 14.44
C LEU A 406 5.18 -3.64 15.61
N HIS A 407 3.87 -3.87 15.51
CA HIS A 407 3.12 -4.59 16.53
C HIS A 407 3.62 -6.02 16.72
N GLU A 408 3.94 -6.74 15.65
CA GLU A 408 4.44 -8.11 15.76
C GLU A 408 5.88 -8.17 16.30
N LEU A 409 6.76 -7.26 15.94
CA LEU A 409 8.09 -7.14 16.55
C LEU A 409 7.98 -6.89 18.04
N ARG A 410 7.08 -6.00 18.46
CA ARG A 410 6.86 -5.71 19.87
C ARG A 410 6.35 -6.95 20.64
N ARG A 411 5.44 -7.76 20.06
CA ARG A 411 4.99 -9.03 20.64
C ARG A 411 6.12 -10.05 20.78
N ARG A 412 7.12 -9.99 19.93
CA ARG A 412 8.30 -10.88 19.96
C ARG A 412 9.43 -10.38 20.86
N GLY A 413 9.27 -9.25 21.52
CA GLY A 413 10.29 -8.66 22.41
C GLY A 413 11.33 -7.80 21.67
N GLY A 414 11.01 -7.31 20.49
CA GLY A 414 11.85 -6.42 19.70
C GLY A 414 12.50 -7.08 18.48
N GLY A 415 13.38 -6.33 17.82
CA GLY A 415 14.14 -6.78 16.65
C GLY A 415 13.97 -5.90 15.42
N LEU A 416 14.43 -6.41 14.28
CA LEU A 416 14.41 -5.72 12.99
C LEU A 416 13.37 -6.34 12.06
N GLY A 417 12.59 -5.49 11.40
CA GLY A 417 11.59 -5.90 10.41
C GLY A 417 11.85 -5.26 9.06
N LEU A 418 11.65 -5.99 7.99
CA LEU A 418 11.68 -5.50 6.62
C LEU A 418 10.26 -5.45 6.07
N ASN A 419 9.83 -4.27 5.60
CA ASN A 419 8.67 -4.16 4.72
C ASN A 419 9.13 -3.88 3.29
N THR A 420 8.61 -4.60 2.32
CA THR A 420 8.93 -4.35 0.91
C THR A 420 7.72 -4.53 0.01
N ALA A 421 7.62 -3.71 -1.03
CA ALA A 421 6.49 -3.74 -1.95
C ALA A 421 6.93 -3.42 -3.38
N CYS A 422 6.32 -4.12 -4.35
CA CYS A 422 6.30 -3.68 -5.74
C CYS A 422 5.23 -2.61 -5.93
N ALA A 423 5.37 -1.81 -6.97
CA ALA A 423 4.36 -0.84 -7.37
C ALA A 423 4.32 -0.70 -8.90
N ALA A 424 3.15 -0.36 -9.44
CA ALA A 424 2.97 -0.06 -10.85
C ALA A 424 3.98 1.00 -11.32
N GLY A 425 4.33 0.97 -12.61
CA GLY A 425 5.38 1.82 -13.17
C GLY A 425 6.80 1.30 -12.96
N GLY A 426 6.97 0.01 -12.65
CA GLY A 426 8.29 -0.58 -12.39
C GLY A 426 8.95 -0.04 -11.13
N LEU A 427 8.15 0.31 -10.13
CA LEU A 427 8.65 0.89 -8.87
C LEU A 427 8.74 -0.17 -7.77
N GLY A 428 9.64 0.07 -6.83
CA GLY A 428 9.79 -0.74 -5.62
C GLY A 428 10.13 0.09 -4.41
N VAL A 429 9.83 -0.45 -3.24
CA VAL A 429 10.22 0.12 -1.95
C VAL A 429 10.67 -0.99 -1.01
N ALA A 430 11.62 -0.65 -0.15
CA ALA A 430 11.97 -1.43 1.03
C ALA A 430 12.16 -0.47 2.21
N MET A 431 11.66 -0.85 3.38
CA MET A 431 11.79 -0.08 4.61
C MET A 431 12.15 -1.02 5.75
N VAL A 432 13.21 -0.69 6.48
CA VAL A 432 13.65 -1.41 7.68
C VAL A 432 13.10 -0.68 8.89
N LEU A 433 12.46 -1.43 9.76
CA LEU A 433 11.85 -1.01 11.01
C LEU A 433 12.60 -1.62 12.19
N GLU A 434 12.59 -0.94 13.33
CA GLU A 434 13.29 -1.38 14.54
C GLU A 434 12.36 -1.23 15.75
N VAL A 435 12.33 -2.27 16.60
CA VAL A 435 11.70 -2.24 17.94
C VAL A 435 12.73 -2.73 18.95
N GLU A 436 12.86 -2.02 20.07
CA GLU A 436 13.74 -2.37 21.21
C GLU A 436 13.06 -3.33 22.17
#